data_102dba1a31789cbafe18200a07f95c08
#
_entry.id   102dba1a31789cbafe18200a07f95c08
#
_cell.length_a   1.000
_cell.length_b   1.000
_cell.length_c   1.000
_cell.angle_alpha   90.00
_cell.angle_beta   90.00
_cell.angle_gamma   90.00
#
_symmetry.space_group_name_H-M   'P 1'
#
loop_
_entity.id
_entity.type
_entity.pdbx_description
1 polymer ?
#
loop_
_entity_poly.entity_id
_entity_poly.type
_entity_poly.pdbx_seq_one_letter_code
_entity_poly.pdbx_strand_id
1 'polypeptide(L)'
;KLIKYIDLFVDENEIVKSRFHYQDNLDFELLNLVERIISKIDKVLAENKKFATRKVVLDCYFELRQFVKISDYYDSDFKYIVEIDDEDISISLKCLDASKHLLEIIERRVSGIVFFSATLLPVDYYVKLITSGIGKSIKIASPFKQSNLGLFVDDSTSTRYRDRDRSIDNIIDSIYAIAETKIGNYIVFFPSYRYMNKVLEECNDEDYDILIQKPGMSFVNRTKMLSDFSAVGKRSKIAFFVLGGSFAEGIDYIGDMLSGVLIVG
;
A
#
# COMPACT_ATOMS: atom_id res chain seq x y z
N LYS A 1 -32.36 9.61 0.78
CA LYS A 1 -32.01 10.91 0.17
C LYS A 1 -30.54 10.90 -0.29
N LEU A 2 -29.59 10.47 0.56
CA LEU A 2 -28.18 10.39 0.18
C LEU A 2 -27.99 9.49 -1.04
N ILE A 3 -28.48 8.26 -1.01
CA ILE A 3 -28.35 7.31 -2.13
C ILE A 3 -28.92 7.93 -3.43
N LYS A 4 -30.14 8.47 -3.38
CA LYS A 4 -30.73 9.14 -4.55
C LYS A 4 -29.92 10.33 -5.07
N TYR A 5 -29.24 11.05 -4.19
CA TYR A 5 -28.37 12.14 -4.57
C TYR A 5 -27.13 11.63 -5.29
N ILE A 6 -26.50 10.58 -4.73
CA ILE A 6 -25.32 9.95 -5.33
C ILE A 6 -25.66 9.36 -6.71
N ASP A 7 -26.78 8.63 -6.82
CA ASP A 7 -27.24 8.07 -8.09
C ASP A 7 -27.42 9.16 -9.16
N LEU A 8 -28.09 10.28 -8.80
CA LEU A 8 -28.29 11.40 -9.71
C LEU A 8 -26.95 12.05 -10.11
N PHE A 9 -26.05 12.27 -9.16
CA PHE A 9 -24.73 12.84 -9.43
C PHE A 9 -23.90 11.95 -10.37
N VAL A 10 -23.95 10.64 -10.19
CA VAL A 10 -23.28 9.65 -11.03
C VAL A 10 -23.83 9.67 -12.44
N ASP A 11 -25.16 9.75 -12.60
CA ASP A 11 -25.82 9.79 -13.90
C ASP A 11 -25.53 11.11 -14.65
N GLU A 12 -25.65 12.25 -13.98
CA GLU A 12 -25.41 13.59 -14.56
C GLU A 12 -23.98 13.78 -15.04
N ASN A 13 -23.00 13.15 -14.38
CA ASN A 13 -21.58 13.23 -14.73
C ASN A 13 -21.11 12.05 -15.60
N GLU A 14 -22.00 11.18 -16.07
CA GLU A 14 -21.71 9.99 -16.88
C GLU A 14 -20.63 9.07 -16.26
N ILE A 15 -20.56 9.00 -14.92
CA ILE A 15 -19.49 8.30 -14.19
C ILE A 15 -19.58 6.79 -14.39
N VAL A 16 -20.78 6.26 -14.64
CA VAL A 16 -20.99 4.84 -14.96
C VAL A 16 -20.14 4.39 -16.15
N LYS A 17 -19.94 5.24 -17.15
CA LYS A 17 -19.13 4.91 -18.34
C LYS A 17 -17.63 5.02 -18.08
N SER A 18 -17.21 6.09 -17.38
CA SER A 18 -15.78 6.37 -17.09
C SER A 18 -15.26 5.57 -15.91
N ARG A 19 -16.14 5.15 -15.00
CA ARG A 19 -15.84 4.56 -13.68
C ARG A 19 -14.99 5.45 -12.77
N PHE A 20 -14.71 6.68 -13.20
CA PHE A 20 -13.89 7.64 -12.48
C PHE A 20 -14.31 9.08 -12.83
N HIS A 21 -14.43 9.90 -11.80
CA HIS A 21 -14.67 11.34 -11.94
C HIS A 21 -13.89 12.10 -10.88
N TYR A 22 -13.41 13.28 -11.22
CA TYR A 22 -12.85 14.20 -10.25
C TYR A 22 -13.26 15.64 -10.53
N GLN A 23 -13.33 16.42 -9.48
CA GLN A 23 -13.58 17.86 -9.56
C GLN A 23 -12.77 18.64 -8.52
N ASP A 24 -12.58 19.93 -8.78
CA ASP A 24 -11.83 20.83 -7.91
C ASP A 24 -12.67 21.33 -6.74
N ASN A 25 -13.97 21.37 -6.91
CA ASN A 25 -14.88 21.92 -5.92
C ASN A 25 -15.45 20.81 -5.01
N LEU A 26 -15.49 21.12 -3.71
CA LEU A 26 -16.20 20.29 -2.75
C LEU A 26 -17.71 20.30 -3.04
N ASP A 27 -18.32 19.12 -2.96
CA ASP A 27 -19.76 18.98 -3.07
C ASP A 27 -20.43 19.31 -1.71
N PHE A 28 -20.86 20.55 -1.57
CA PHE A 28 -21.51 21.04 -0.35
C PHE A 28 -22.91 20.42 -0.12
N GLU A 29 -23.60 19.97 -1.15
CA GLU A 29 -24.90 19.32 -0.98
C GLU A 29 -24.72 17.94 -0.38
N LEU A 30 -23.76 17.17 -0.89
CA LEU A 30 -23.37 15.89 -0.29
C LEU A 30 -22.94 16.08 1.17
N LEU A 31 -22.06 17.06 1.43
CA LEU A 31 -21.57 17.34 2.79
C LEU A 31 -22.72 17.61 3.76
N ASN A 32 -23.66 18.46 3.39
CA ASN A 32 -24.85 18.74 4.18
C ASN A 32 -25.70 17.48 4.45
N LEU A 33 -25.82 16.58 3.48
CA LEU A 33 -26.53 15.32 3.65
C LEU A 33 -25.81 14.40 4.64
N VAL A 34 -24.47 14.32 4.56
CA VAL A 34 -23.62 13.57 5.48
C VAL A 34 -23.74 14.09 6.90
N GLU A 35 -23.67 15.40 7.13
CA GLU A 35 -23.81 16.01 8.46
C GLU A 35 -25.19 15.74 9.08
N ARG A 36 -26.25 15.77 8.27
CA ARG A 36 -27.59 15.39 8.73
C ARG A 36 -27.69 13.92 9.16
N ILE A 37 -26.96 13.03 8.48
CA ILE A 37 -26.88 11.61 8.88
C ILE A 37 -26.12 11.49 10.19
N ILE A 38 -24.97 12.11 10.32
CA ILE A 38 -24.18 12.15 11.57
C ILE A 38 -25.06 12.61 12.73
N SER A 39 -25.77 13.74 12.57
CA SER A 39 -26.68 14.26 13.62
C SER A 39 -27.77 13.29 14.04
N LYS A 40 -28.27 12.46 13.11
CA LYS A 40 -29.26 11.41 13.45
C LYS A 40 -28.62 10.25 14.19
N ILE A 41 -27.42 9.84 13.78
CA ILE A 41 -26.67 8.78 14.46
C ILE A 41 -26.31 9.23 15.87
N ASP A 42 -25.88 10.47 16.07
CA ASP A 42 -25.58 11.04 17.40
C ASP A 42 -26.79 10.89 18.35
N LYS A 43 -28.00 11.19 17.87
CA LYS A 43 -29.22 11.04 18.68
C LYS A 43 -29.48 9.58 19.07
N VAL A 44 -29.30 8.65 18.13
CA VAL A 44 -29.48 7.22 18.40
C VAL A 44 -28.43 6.69 19.36
N LEU A 45 -27.19 7.11 19.23
CA LEU A 45 -26.10 6.70 20.12
C LEU A 45 -26.24 7.31 21.52
N ALA A 46 -26.77 8.53 21.66
CA ALA A 46 -27.01 9.19 22.93
C ALA A 46 -28.06 8.45 23.80
N GLU A 47 -29.00 7.75 23.17
CA GLU A 47 -29.99 6.91 23.89
C GLU A 47 -29.36 5.68 24.58
N ASN A 48 -28.10 5.38 24.29
CA ASN A 48 -27.30 4.28 24.85
C ASN A 48 -27.98 2.88 24.83
N LYS A 49 -28.92 2.67 23.92
CA LYS A 49 -29.61 1.40 23.73
C LYS A 49 -28.70 0.41 23.00
N LYS A 50 -28.71 -0.85 23.45
CA LYS A 50 -28.06 -1.94 22.73
C LYS A 50 -28.94 -2.37 21.55
N PHE A 51 -28.38 -2.45 20.35
CA PHE A 51 -29.01 -2.98 19.15
C PHE A 51 -28.02 -3.81 18.33
N ALA A 52 -28.52 -4.81 17.61
CA ALA A 52 -27.69 -5.82 16.93
C ALA A 52 -26.66 -5.22 15.94
N THR A 53 -27.03 -4.15 15.21
CA THR A 53 -26.20 -3.50 14.21
C THR A 53 -25.35 -2.33 14.72
N ARG A 54 -25.21 -2.18 16.06
CA ARG A 54 -24.51 -1.04 16.68
C ARG A 54 -23.08 -0.87 16.17
N LYS A 55 -22.37 -1.97 15.94
CA LYS A 55 -20.99 -1.93 15.43
C LYS A 55 -20.94 -1.33 14.02
N VAL A 56 -21.79 -1.81 13.12
CA VAL A 56 -21.87 -1.30 11.73
C VAL A 56 -22.23 0.19 11.70
N VAL A 57 -23.16 0.62 12.57
CA VAL A 57 -23.52 2.04 12.69
C VAL A 57 -22.35 2.88 13.20
N LEU A 58 -21.56 2.37 14.16
CA LEU A 58 -20.38 3.06 14.65
C LEU A 58 -19.27 3.16 13.59
N ASP A 59 -19.02 2.08 12.86
CA ASP A 59 -18.02 2.08 11.79
C ASP A 59 -18.40 3.13 10.73
N CYS A 60 -19.63 3.11 10.24
CA CYS A 60 -20.16 4.13 9.33
C CYS A 60 -20.09 5.55 9.92
N TYR A 61 -20.44 5.72 11.19
CA TYR A 61 -20.36 7.01 11.87
C TYR A 61 -18.94 7.60 11.86
N PHE A 62 -17.93 6.78 12.17
CA PHE A 62 -16.54 7.23 12.18
C PHE A 62 -16.04 7.59 10.78
N GLU A 63 -16.42 6.83 9.75
CA GLU A 63 -16.08 7.15 8.36
C GLU A 63 -16.69 8.48 7.92
N LEU A 64 -17.99 8.70 8.18
CA LEU A 64 -18.67 9.94 7.88
C LEU A 64 -18.05 11.13 8.64
N ARG A 65 -17.73 10.96 9.93
CA ARG A 65 -17.06 11.98 10.73
C ARG A 65 -15.66 12.31 10.21
N GLN A 66 -14.93 11.32 9.74
CA GLN A 66 -13.62 11.52 9.13
C GLN A 66 -13.75 12.28 7.81
N PHE A 67 -14.73 11.96 6.97
CA PHE A 67 -15.01 12.67 5.73
C PHE A 67 -15.29 14.16 6.00
N VAL A 68 -16.19 14.49 6.94
CA VAL A 68 -16.47 15.87 7.34
C VAL A 68 -15.24 16.56 7.90
N LYS A 69 -14.45 15.88 8.75
CA LYS A 69 -13.22 16.45 9.29
C LYS A 69 -12.19 16.78 8.21
N ILE A 70 -12.08 15.94 7.18
CA ILE A 70 -11.17 16.22 6.06
C ILE A 70 -11.70 17.38 5.21
N SER A 71 -13.01 17.53 5.05
CA SER A 71 -13.60 18.64 4.30
C SER A 71 -13.30 20.01 4.91
N ASP A 72 -13.01 20.09 6.22
CA ASP A 72 -12.58 21.33 6.88
C ASP A 72 -11.21 21.83 6.38
N TYR A 73 -10.39 20.95 5.81
CA TYR A 73 -9.08 21.26 5.22
C TYR A 73 -9.12 21.42 3.71
N TYR A 74 -10.31 21.28 3.09
CA TYR A 74 -10.43 21.26 1.64
C TYR A 74 -10.09 22.60 1.04
N ASP A 75 -9.07 22.64 0.18
CA ASP A 75 -8.62 23.81 -0.56
C ASP A 75 -8.21 23.43 -2.00
N SER A 76 -7.48 24.31 -2.69
CA SER A 76 -7.01 24.08 -4.07
C SER A 76 -6.11 22.86 -4.24
N ASP A 77 -5.50 22.39 -3.15
CA ASP A 77 -4.59 21.24 -3.16
C ASP A 77 -5.32 19.90 -3.00
N PHE A 78 -6.65 19.95 -2.85
CA PHE A 78 -7.52 18.77 -2.79
C PHE A 78 -8.26 18.51 -4.10
N LYS A 79 -8.68 17.26 -4.26
CA LYS A 79 -9.63 16.82 -5.28
C LYS A 79 -10.78 16.03 -4.63
N TYR A 80 -11.98 16.32 -5.08
CA TYR A 80 -13.16 15.46 -4.82
C TYR A 80 -13.18 14.38 -5.88
N ILE A 81 -13.12 13.12 -5.48
CA ILE A 81 -13.00 11.97 -6.38
C ILE A 81 -14.17 11.03 -6.16
N VAL A 82 -14.76 10.58 -7.26
CA VAL A 82 -15.79 9.53 -7.29
C VAL A 82 -15.28 8.38 -8.15
N GLU A 83 -15.29 7.18 -7.59
CA GLU A 83 -14.85 5.95 -8.26
C GLU A 83 -15.94 4.89 -8.16
N ILE A 84 -16.09 4.10 -9.23
CA ILE A 84 -17.00 2.96 -9.26
C ILE A 84 -16.17 1.70 -9.44
N ASP A 85 -16.21 0.82 -8.45
CA ASP A 85 -15.61 -0.52 -8.52
C ASP A 85 -16.73 -1.56 -8.39
N ASP A 86 -16.93 -2.31 -9.46
CA ASP A 86 -18.07 -3.19 -9.67
C ASP A 86 -19.42 -2.47 -9.43
N GLU A 87 -20.10 -2.72 -8.31
CA GLU A 87 -21.37 -2.08 -7.92
C GLU A 87 -21.19 -1.03 -6.81
N ASP A 88 -19.96 -0.89 -6.29
CA ASP A 88 -19.68 0.03 -5.19
C ASP A 88 -19.25 1.41 -5.70
N ILE A 89 -19.86 2.45 -5.13
CA ILE A 89 -19.49 3.85 -5.38
C ILE A 89 -18.70 4.35 -4.19
N SER A 90 -17.45 4.76 -4.42
CA SER A 90 -16.62 5.40 -3.42
C SER A 90 -16.47 6.90 -3.70
N ILE A 91 -16.57 7.71 -2.64
CA ILE A 91 -16.38 9.15 -2.69
C ILE A 91 -15.26 9.51 -1.72
N SER A 92 -14.22 10.17 -2.21
CA SER A 92 -13.05 10.52 -1.42
C SER A 92 -12.60 11.97 -1.63
N LEU A 93 -12.02 12.55 -0.56
CA LEU A 93 -11.36 13.85 -0.59
C LEU A 93 -9.86 13.60 -0.53
N LYS A 94 -9.15 13.82 -1.63
CA LYS A 94 -7.74 13.48 -1.75
C LYS A 94 -6.89 14.74 -1.80
N CYS A 95 -6.05 14.93 -0.78
CA CYS A 95 -5.03 15.95 -0.78
C CYS A 95 -3.88 15.52 -1.70
N LEU A 96 -3.59 16.30 -2.73
CA LEU A 96 -2.50 16.06 -3.67
C LEU A 96 -1.18 16.65 -3.21
N ASP A 97 -1.23 17.76 -2.47
CA ASP A 97 -0.07 18.40 -1.85
C ASP A 97 -0.38 18.79 -0.40
N ALA A 98 0.17 18.03 0.54
CA ALA A 98 -0.03 18.29 1.96
C ALA A 98 1.01 19.24 2.57
N SER A 99 1.98 19.73 1.79
CA SER A 99 3.13 20.48 2.29
C SER A 99 2.75 21.72 3.09
N LYS A 100 1.75 22.46 2.62
CA LYS A 100 1.22 23.67 3.23
C LYS A 100 0.58 23.40 4.60
N HIS A 101 -0.26 22.36 4.67
CA HIS A 101 -0.90 21.96 5.91
C HIS A 101 0.10 21.40 6.93
N LEU A 102 1.09 20.63 6.46
CA LEU A 102 2.17 20.13 7.29
C LEU A 102 3.02 21.29 7.84
N LEU A 103 3.37 22.25 6.99
CA LEU A 103 4.15 23.40 7.40
C LEU A 103 3.42 24.22 8.48
N GLU A 104 2.12 24.45 8.32
CA GLU A 104 1.31 25.15 9.33
C GLU A 104 1.32 24.43 10.69
N ILE A 105 1.24 23.09 10.69
CA ILE A 105 1.33 22.29 11.92
C ILE A 105 2.73 22.41 12.53
N ILE A 106 3.78 22.35 11.71
CA ILE A 106 5.17 22.45 12.15
C ILE A 106 5.40 23.82 12.82
N GLU A 107 4.98 24.91 12.20
CA GLU A 107 5.19 26.24 12.72
C GLU A 107 4.40 26.55 14.00
N ARG A 108 3.18 26.00 14.11
CA ARG A 108 2.28 26.35 15.23
C ARG A 108 2.32 25.39 16.40
N ARG A 109 2.71 24.12 16.20
CA ARG A 109 2.48 23.07 17.19
C ARG A 109 3.73 22.33 17.63
N VAL A 110 4.86 22.47 16.95
CA VAL A 110 6.07 21.74 17.28
C VAL A 110 7.29 22.64 17.36
N SER A 111 8.20 22.35 18.30
CA SER A 111 9.44 23.12 18.43
C SER A 111 10.53 22.64 17.47
N GLY A 112 10.37 21.46 16.89
CA GLY A 112 11.27 20.88 15.89
C GLY A 112 10.72 19.53 15.42
N ILE A 113 11.07 19.18 14.18
CA ILE A 113 10.65 17.93 13.56
C ILE A 113 11.79 17.34 12.74
N VAL A 114 11.87 16.02 12.71
CA VAL A 114 12.81 15.28 11.87
C VAL A 114 12.03 14.26 11.07
N PHE A 115 12.17 14.33 9.76
CA PHE A 115 11.68 13.32 8.82
C PHE A 115 12.86 12.45 8.40
N PHE A 116 12.70 11.14 8.45
CA PHE A 116 13.75 10.22 8.04
C PHE A 116 13.19 9.00 7.32
N SER A 117 13.94 8.53 6.33
CA SER A 117 13.69 7.27 5.63
C SER A 117 14.95 6.86 4.89
N ALA A 118 15.09 5.58 4.60
CA ALA A 118 16.14 5.07 3.71
C ALA A 118 15.94 5.49 2.24
N THR A 119 14.74 5.91 1.86
CA THR A 119 14.31 6.15 0.48
C THR A 119 13.88 7.60 0.19
N LEU A 120 14.25 8.58 1.03
CA LEU A 120 13.99 10.02 0.78
C LEU A 120 14.95 10.58 -0.30
N LEU A 121 14.91 10.00 -1.51
CA LEU A 121 15.73 10.44 -2.64
C LEU A 121 14.84 10.61 -3.90
N PRO A 122 15.00 11.69 -4.66
CA PRO A 122 15.89 12.85 -4.40
C PRO A 122 15.43 13.71 -3.23
N VAL A 123 16.36 14.15 -2.40
CA VAL A 123 16.04 14.86 -1.14
C VAL A 123 15.24 16.14 -1.37
N ASP A 124 15.63 16.94 -2.37
CA ASP A 124 14.99 18.22 -2.68
C ASP A 124 13.49 18.06 -3.03
N TYR A 125 13.14 16.94 -3.67
CA TYR A 125 11.74 16.59 -3.95
C TYR A 125 10.94 16.44 -2.66
N TYR A 126 11.48 15.70 -1.69
CA TYR A 126 10.79 15.46 -0.42
C TYR A 126 10.77 16.70 0.48
N VAL A 127 11.83 17.51 0.49
CA VAL A 127 11.83 18.80 1.21
C VAL A 127 10.72 19.71 0.65
N LYS A 128 10.55 19.76 -0.66
CA LYS A 128 9.47 20.51 -1.28
C LYS A 128 8.10 19.94 -0.94
N LEU A 129 7.93 18.63 -1.05
CA LEU A 129 6.66 17.93 -0.84
C LEU A 129 6.18 17.96 0.61
N ILE A 130 7.09 17.95 1.59
CA ILE A 130 6.74 17.85 3.01
C ILE A 130 6.69 19.23 3.67
N THR A 131 7.59 20.15 3.30
CA THR A 131 7.77 21.43 4.00
C THR A 131 7.78 22.63 3.07
N SER A 132 7.22 22.54 1.87
CA SER A 132 7.22 23.62 0.86
C SER A 132 8.62 24.19 0.56
N GLY A 133 9.66 23.38 0.72
CA GLY A 133 11.04 23.77 0.48
C GLY A 133 11.78 24.34 1.70
N ILE A 134 11.16 24.35 2.87
CA ILE A 134 11.76 24.87 4.10
C ILE A 134 12.38 23.72 4.91
N GLY A 135 13.65 23.85 5.28
CA GLY A 135 14.33 22.89 6.12
C GLY A 135 15.76 22.62 5.72
N LYS A 136 16.43 21.77 6.49
CA LYS A 136 17.78 21.28 6.21
C LYS A 136 17.72 19.78 5.98
N SER A 137 18.50 19.30 5.04
CA SER A 137 18.59 17.88 4.74
C SER A 137 19.99 17.33 5.03
N ILE A 138 20.04 16.08 5.44
CA ILE A 138 21.29 15.35 5.66
C ILE A 138 21.17 14.01 4.96
N LYS A 139 22.16 13.67 4.14
CA LYS A 139 22.33 12.34 3.56
C LYS A 139 23.42 11.61 4.33
N ILE A 140 23.06 10.53 4.99
CA ILE A 140 23.99 9.68 5.71
C ILE A 140 24.41 8.54 4.77
N ALA A 141 25.71 8.28 4.67
CA ALA A 141 26.22 7.17 3.88
C ALA A 141 25.78 5.83 4.49
N SER A 142 25.56 4.84 3.64
CA SER A 142 25.25 3.47 4.10
C SER A 142 26.46 2.92 4.91
N PRO A 143 26.22 2.30 6.07
CA PRO A 143 27.25 1.60 6.82
C PRO A 143 27.71 0.29 6.12
N PHE A 144 26.91 -0.20 5.17
CA PHE A 144 27.19 -1.44 4.45
C PHE A 144 28.10 -1.18 3.26
N LYS A 145 29.14 -2.01 3.10
CA LYS A 145 30.06 -1.91 1.96
C LYS A 145 29.33 -2.36 0.67
N GLN A 146 29.44 -1.55 -0.37
CA GLN A 146 28.87 -1.90 -1.69
C GLN A 146 29.47 -3.19 -2.26
N SER A 147 30.71 -3.52 -1.94
CA SER A 147 31.35 -4.76 -2.36
C SER A 147 30.69 -6.04 -1.83
N ASN A 148 29.81 -5.90 -0.81
CA ASN A 148 29.06 -7.02 -0.25
C ASN A 148 27.68 -7.24 -0.95
N LEU A 149 27.34 -6.37 -1.91
CA LEU A 149 26.10 -6.46 -2.66
C LEU A 149 26.39 -6.81 -4.12
N GLY A 150 25.98 -7.99 -4.56
CA GLY A 150 25.89 -8.33 -5.98
C GLY A 150 24.53 -7.84 -6.52
N LEU A 151 24.55 -6.94 -7.49
CA LEU A 151 23.36 -6.48 -8.17
C LEU A 151 23.39 -6.95 -9.62
N PHE A 152 22.36 -7.71 -10.00
CA PHE A 152 22.22 -8.27 -11.34
C PHE A 152 20.91 -7.77 -11.94
N VAL A 153 20.90 -7.51 -13.24
CA VAL A 153 19.71 -7.12 -13.98
C VAL A 153 19.57 -8.07 -15.17
N ASP A 154 18.44 -8.79 -15.22
CA ASP A 154 18.05 -9.55 -16.41
C ASP A 154 17.21 -8.63 -17.30
N ASP A 155 17.79 -8.20 -18.42
CA ASP A 155 17.13 -7.37 -19.44
C ASP A 155 16.53 -8.19 -20.58
N SER A 156 16.70 -9.51 -20.58
CA SER A 156 16.18 -10.42 -21.57
C SER A 156 14.72 -10.86 -21.30
N THR A 157 14.29 -10.77 -20.03
CA THR A 157 12.98 -11.25 -19.57
C THR A 157 12.01 -10.08 -19.39
N SER A 158 10.96 -10.03 -20.22
CA SER A 158 9.92 -8.98 -20.11
C SER A 158 8.87 -9.35 -19.05
N THR A 159 8.72 -8.50 -18.03
CA THR A 159 7.69 -8.64 -16.98
C THR A 159 6.43 -7.80 -17.25
N ARG A 160 6.33 -7.14 -18.41
CA ARG A 160 5.17 -6.35 -18.82
C ARG A 160 3.92 -7.23 -18.83
N TYR A 161 2.78 -6.68 -18.44
CA TYR A 161 1.52 -7.42 -18.27
C TYR A 161 1.18 -8.35 -19.46
N ARG A 162 1.37 -7.87 -20.70
CA ARG A 162 1.08 -8.63 -21.94
C ARG A 162 2.07 -9.78 -22.21
N ASP A 163 3.26 -9.75 -21.58
CA ASP A 163 4.35 -10.68 -21.86
C ASP A 163 4.52 -11.72 -20.74
N ARG A 164 3.78 -11.58 -19.63
CA ARG A 164 3.95 -12.37 -18.41
C ARG A 164 3.85 -13.87 -18.62
N ASP A 165 2.94 -14.32 -19.46
CA ASP A 165 2.75 -15.75 -19.72
C ASP A 165 3.92 -16.36 -20.49
N ARG A 166 4.67 -15.56 -21.26
CA ARG A 166 5.85 -16.00 -22.02
C ARG A 166 7.14 -15.94 -21.19
N SER A 167 7.13 -15.23 -20.08
CA SER A 167 8.29 -15.01 -19.23
C SER A 167 8.38 -15.97 -18.04
N ILE A 168 7.39 -16.84 -17.85
CA ILE A 168 7.30 -17.73 -16.69
C ILE A 168 8.53 -18.61 -16.61
N ASP A 169 8.90 -19.32 -17.68
CA ASP A 169 10.04 -20.23 -17.71
C ASP A 169 11.36 -19.51 -17.38
N ASN A 170 11.59 -18.33 -17.98
CA ASN A 170 12.80 -17.54 -17.72
C ASN A 170 12.87 -17.07 -16.26
N ILE A 171 11.73 -16.75 -15.65
CA ILE A 171 11.68 -16.37 -14.24
C ILE A 171 12.00 -17.56 -13.35
N ILE A 172 11.48 -18.73 -13.66
CA ILE A 172 11.77 -19.98 -12.94
C ILE A 172 13.26 -20.32 -13.05
N ASP A 173 13.82 -20.25 -14.24
CA ASP A 173 15.26 -20.46 -14.45
C ASP A 173 16.10 -19.50 -13.60
N SER A 174 15.69 -18.21 -13.55
CA SER A 174 16.37 -17.21 -12.73
C SER A 174 16.26 -17.48 -11.22
N ILE A 175 15.10 -17.99 -10.76
CA ILE A 175 14.88 -18.39 -9.37
C ILE A 175 15.81 -19.54 -8.99
N TYR A 176 15.87 -20.57 -9.83
CA TYR A 176 16.72 -21.74 -9.56
C TYR A 176 18.21 -21.37 -9.68
N ALA A 177 18.59 -20.60 -10.69
CA ALA A 177 19.97 -20.15 -10.84
C ALA A 177 20.51 -19.42 -9.59
N ILE A 178 19.69 -18.62 -8.94
CA ILE A 178 20.05 -17.96 -7.67
C ILE A 178 20.08 -18.97 -6.51
N ALA A 179 19.09 -19.83 -6.39
CA ALA A 179 18.92 -20.73 -5.25
C ALA A 179 19.94 -21.89 -5.23
N GLU A 180 20.49 -22.26 -6.38
CA GLU A 180 21.52 -23.29 -6.54
C GLU A 180 22.92 -22.84 -6.15
N THR A 181 23.17 -21.52 -6.16
CA THR A 181 24.52 -21.00 -5.90
C THR A 181 25.04 -21.31 -4.51
N LYS A 182 24.16 -21.33 -3.51
CA LYS A 182 24.48 -21.62 -2.11
C LYS A 182 23.22 -22.09 -1.39
N ILE A 183 23.33 -23.06 -0.51
CA ILE A 183 22.25 -23.40 0.41
C ILE A 183 21.96 -22.18 1.30
N GLY A 184 20.72 -21.68 1.23
CA GLY A 184 20.34 -20.44 1.94
C GLY A 184 18.86 -20.11 1.77
N ASN A 185 18.48 -18.95 2.27
CA ASN A 185 17.12 -18.47 2.20
C ASN A 185 17.03 -17.36 1.13
N TYR A 186 16.07 -17.49 0.24
CA TYR A 186 15.87 -16.61 -0.91
C TYR A 186 14.45 -16.07 -0.91
N ILE A 187 14.28 -14.83 -1.34
CA ILE A 187 12.96 -14.21 -1.49
C ILE A 187 12.76 -13.85 -2.95
N VAL A 188 11.58 -14.17 -3.47
CA VAL A 188 11.12 -13.74 -4.78
C VAL A 188 9.92 -12.83 -4.60
N PHE A 189 10.06 -11.56 -4.97
CA PHE A 189 9.00 -10.58 -4.92
C PHE A 189 8.29 -10.44 -6.26
N PHE A 190 6.95 -10.47 -6.22
CA PHE A 190 6.08 -10.30 -7.38
C PHE A 190 5.22 -9.03 -7.28
N PRO A 191 4.82 -8.42 -8.39
CA PRO A 191 3.96 -7.24 -8.38
C PRO A 191 2.49 -7.56 -8.02
N SER A 192 2.09 -8.83 -8.02
CA SER A 192 0.73 -9.26 -7.65
C SER A 192 0.67 -10.74 -7.32
N TYR A 193 -0.30 -11.12 -6.47
CA TYR A 193 -0.61 -12.52 -6.16
C TYR A 193 -0.94 -13.35 -7.41
N ARG A 194 -1.65 -12.77 -8.37
CA ARG A 194 -2.02 -13.44 -9.62
C ARG A 194 -0.80 -13.88 -10.42
N TYR A 195 0.22 -13.02 -10.52
CA TYR A 195 1.44 -13.36 -11.26
C TYR A 195 2.29 -14.35 -10.48
N MET A 196 2.42 -14.16 -9.18
CA MET A 196 3.09 -15.10 -8.28
C MET A 196 2.52 -16.52 -8.42
N ASN A 197 1.18 -16.66 -8.36
CA ASN A 197 0.53 -17.97 -8.45
C ASN A 197 0.77 -18.65 -9.81
N LYS A 198 0.77 -17.90 -10.93
CA LYS A 198 1.08 -18.45 -12.24
C LYS A 198 2.50 -19.04 -12.31
N VAL A 199 3.48 -18.38 -11.71
CA VAL A 199 4.86 -18.90 -11.65
C VAL A 199 4.94 -20.12 -10.73
N LEU A 200 4.23 -20.10 -9.61
CA LEU A 200 4.18 -21.21 -8.66
C LEU A 200 3.55 -22.50 -9.25
N GLU A 201 2.56 -22.35 -10.15
CA GLU A 201 1.92 -23.50 -10.82
C GLU A 201 2.92 -24.31 -11.68
N GLU A 202 3.95 -23.64 -12.20
CA GLU A 202 4.99 -24.24 -13.05
C GLU A 202 6.29 -24.54 -12.28
N CYS A 203 6.42 -24.11 -11.01
CA CYS A 203 7.58 -24.41 -10.19
C CYS A 203 7.56 -25.87 -9.73
N ASN A 204 8.65 -26.59 -9.96
CA ASN A 204 8.90 -27.88 -9.32
C ASN A 204 9.64 -27.66 -8.00
N ASP A 205 9.03 -28.04 -6.88
CA ASP A 205 9.48 -27.73 -5.52
C ASP A 205 10.17 -28.88 -4.79
N GLU A 206 10.40 -30.01 -5.45
CA GLU A 206 10.95 -31.23 -4.81
C GLU A 206 12.32 -31.00 -4.12
N ASP A 207 13.12 -30.07 -4.64
CA ASP A 207 14.47 -29.77 -4.14
C ASP A 207 14.53 -28.58 -3.17
N TYR A 208 13.44 -27.83 -2.99
CA TYR A 208 13.38 -26.60 -2.20
C TYR A 208 12.27 -26.60 -1.17
N ASP A 209 12.47 -25.87 -0.08
CA ASP A 209 11.42 -25.58 0.90
C ASP A 209 10.69 -24.29 0.47
N ILE A 210 9.50 -24.43 -0.08
CA ILE A 210 8.73 -23.29 -0.61
C ILE A 210 7.83 -22.66 0.47
N LEU A 211 7.94 -21.34 0.66
CA LEU A 211 7.05 -20.55 1.51
C LEU A 211 6.25 -19.56 0.66
N ILE A 212 4.92 -19.51 0.86
CA ILE A 212 4.04 -18.73 0.01
C ILE A 212 3.21 -17.73 0.85
N GLN A 213 3.33 -16.44 0.57
CA GLN A 213 2.47 -15.44 1.14
C GLN A 213 1.04 -15.57 0.61
N LYS A 214 0.07 -15.55 1.53
CA LYS A 214 -1.37 -15.56 1.20
C LYS A 214 -2.01 -14.20 1.48
N PRO A 215 -3.03 -13.78 0.71
CA PRO A 215 -3.81 -12.61 1.04
C PRO A 215 -4.43 -12.71 2.43
N GLY A 216 -4.54 -11.60 3.16
CA GLY A 216 -5.24 -11.56 4.44
C GLY A 216 -4.61 -12.36 5.58
N MET A 217 -3.30 -12.71 5.51
CA MET A 217 -2.62 -13.44 6.58
C MET A 217 -2.73 -12.69 7.93
N SER A 218 -3.14 -13.42 8.97
CA SER A 218 -3.13 -12.91 10.34
C SER A 218 -1.70 -12.62 10.84
N PHE A 219 -1.58 -11.77 11.84
CA PHE A 219 -0.29 -11.49 12.49
C PHE A 219 0.43 -12.78 12.95
N VAL A 220 -0.30 -13.71 13.56
CA VAL A 220 0.25 -15.00 14.03
C VAL A 220 0.85 -15.81 12.88
N ASN A 221 0.13 -15.90 11.76
CA ASN A 221 0.61 -16.65 10.59
C ASN A 221 1.83 -15.99 9.95
N ARG A 222 1.88 -14.66 9.93
CA ARG A 222 3.05 -13.91 9.44
C ARG A 222 4.28 -14.14 10.29
N THR A 223 4.14 -14.07 11.63
CA THR A 223 5.23 -14.31 12.56
C THR A 223 5.76 -15.74 12.44
N LYS A 224 4.85 -16.72 12.31
CA LYS A 224 5.23 -18.12 12.10
C LYS A 224 6.02 -18.27 10.79
N MET A 225 5.54 -17.72 9.68
CA MET A 225 6.23 -17.79 8.39
C MET A 225 7.63 -17.17 8.45
N LEU A 226 7.81 -16.03 9.14
CA LEU A 226 9.12 -15.43 9.33
C LEU A 226 10.04 -16.33 10.18
N SER A 227 9.51 -16.94 11.22
CA SER A 227 10.27 -17.89 12.03
C SER A 227 10.70 -19.11 11.22
N ASP A 228 9.80 -19.65 10.40
CA ASP A 228 10.08 -20.79 9.52
C ASP A 228 11.10 -20.42 8.43
N PHE A 229 11.04 -19.20 7.92
CA PHE A 229 12.00 -18.66 6.94
C PHE A 229 13.37 -18.45 7.55
N SER A 230 13.45 -17.91 8.76
CA SER A 230 14.72 -17.55 9.42
C SER A 230 15.61 -18.74 9.76
N ALA A 231 15.03 -19.91 9.96
CA ALA A 231 15.79 -21.09 10.28
C ALA A 231 16.56 -21.61 9.05
N VAL A 232 17.88 -21.63 9.13
CA VAL A 232 18.72 -22.22 8.07
C VAL A 232 18.53 -23.73 8.06
N GLY A 233 18.07 -24.26 6.93
CA GLY A 233 17.81 -25.68 6.72
C GLY A 233 18.96 -26.41 6.00
N LYS A 234 18.75 -27.70 5.72
CA LYS A 234 19.64 -28.50 4.87
C LYS A 234 19.38 -28.26 3.37
N ARG A 235 18.25 -27.64 3.03
CA ARG A 235 17.83 -27.25 1.68
C ARG A 235 17.69 -25.76 1.62
N SER A 236 17.80 -25.19 0.42
CA SER A 236 17.47 -23.79 0.20
C SER A 236 15.98 -23.56 0.38
N LYS A 237 15.63 -22.44 1.01
CA LYS A 237 14.24 -21.99 1.13
C LYS A 237 13.99 -20.87 0.13
N ILE A 238 12.86 -20.95 -0.53
CA ILE A 238 12.42 -19.90 -1.47
C ILE A 238 11.07 -19.39 -1.00
N ALA A 239 11.04 -18.10 -0.59
CA ALA A 239 9.82 -17.45 -0.17
C ALA A 239 9.25 -16.60 -1.30
N PHE A 240 8.01 -16.85 -1.68
CA PHE A 240 7.27 -16.10 -2.69
C PHE A 240 6.40 -15.05 -2.02
N PHE A 241 6.75 -13.78 -2.22
CA PHE A 241 6.11 -12.64 -1.59
C PHE A 241 5.62 -11.63 -2.63
N VAL A 242 4.73 -10.72 -2.22
CA VAL A 242 4.21 -9.66 -3.08
C VAL A 242 4.77 -8.31 -2.63
N LEU A 243 5.21 -7.50 -3.60
CA LEU A 243 5.67 -6.12 -3.39
C LEU A 243 4.57 -5.30 -2.72
N GLY A 244 4.94 -4.45 -1.76
CA GLY A 244 3.98 -3.72 -0.94
C GLY A 244 3.20 -4.57 0.07
N GLY A 245 3.46 -5.89 0.12
CA GLY A 245 2.87 -6.79 1.10
C GLY A 245 3.60 -6.76 2.45
N SER A 246 3.07 -7.52 3.40
CA SER A 246 3.54 -7.53 4.81
C SER A 246 4.98 -8.03 5.02
N PHE A 247 5.62 -8.57 3.99
CA PHE A 247 6.99 -9.11 4.03
C PHE A 247 7.96 -8.26 3.20
N ALA A 248 7.48 -7.20 2.53
CA ALA A 248 8.29 -6.33 1.71
C ALA A 248 8.96 -5.20 2.50
N GLU A 249 8.33 -4.79 3.62
CA GLU A 249 8.79 -3.66 4.43
C GLU A 249 8.74 -3.98 5.92
N GLY A 250 9.62 -3.32 6.69
CA GLY A 250 9.61 -3.40 8.16
C GLY A 250 10.13 -4.72 8.74
N ILE A 251 10.88 -5.50 7.98
CA ILE A 251 11.50 -6.74 8.45
C ILE A 251 13.02 -6.65 8.30
N ASP A 252 13.71 -6.89 9.39
CA ASP A 252 15.17 -6.98 9.40
C ASP A 252 15.61 -8.44 9.17
N TYR A 253 16.12 -8.71 7.98
CA TYR A 253 16.71 -10.01 7.66
C TYR A 253 18.21 -9.97 8.02
N ILE A 254 18.55 -10.49 9.21
CA ILE A 254 19.89 -10.36 9.77
C ILE A 254 20.78 -11.55 9.41
N GLY A 255 21.99 -11.28 8.93
CA GLY A 255 23.01 -12.30 8.65
C GLY A 255 22.55 -13.32 7.60
N ASP A 256 22.65 -14.60 7.93
CA ASP A 256 22.30 -15.69 7.03
C ASP A 256 20.78 -15.93 6.86
N MET A 257 19.94 -15.10 7.48
CA MET A 257 18.48 -15.17 7.27
C MET A 257 18.05 -14.90 5.82
N LEU A 258 18.90 -14.21 5.05
CA LEU A 258 18.60 -13.90 3.65
C LEU A 258 19.91 -13.96 2.83
N SER A 259 19.95 -14.85 1.85
CA SER A 259 21.09 -15.02 0.95
C SER A 259 20.92 -14.27 -0.37
N GLY A 260 19.72 -14.15 -0.87
CA GLY A 260 19.44 -13.46 -2.12
C GLY A 260 17.99 -13.05 -2.27
N VAL A 261 17.76 -12.06 -3.14
CA VAL A 261 16.43 -11.54 -3.49
C VAL A 261 16.31 -11.44 -4.99
N LEU A 262 15.22 -11.97 -5.54
CA LEU A 262 14.80 -11.74 -6.92
C LEU A 262 13.57 -10.84 -6.92
N ILE A 263 13.59 -9.76 -7.71
CA ILE A 263 12.44 -8.88 -7.90
C ILE A 263 11.92 -9.06 -9.31
N VAL A 264 10.68 -9.55 -9.42
CA VAL A 264 9.95 -9.73 -10.68
C VAL A 264 9.05 -8.53 -10.87
N GLY A 265 9.37 -7.63 -11.80
CA GLY A 265 8.52 -6.46 -11.98
C GLY A 265 9.06 -5.44 -12.93
#